data_f55d8c72c0ea71eaeaea55e647579b5f
#
_entry.id   f55d8c72c0ea71eaeaea55e647579b5f
#
_cell.length_a   1.000
_cell.length_b   1.000
_cell.length_c   1.000
_cell.angle_alpha   90.00
_cell.angle_beta   90.00
_cell.angle_gamma   90.00
#
_symmetry.space_group_name_H-M   'P 1'
#
loop_
_entity.id
_entity.type
_entity.pdbx_description
1 polymer ?
#
loop_
_entity_poly.entity_id
_entity_poly.type
_entity_poly.pdbx_seq_one_letter_code
_entity_poly.pdbx_strand_id
1 'polypeptide(L)'
;PREVHPSVRRRILAMIAQTGCQVVFTESHPRTITPEAIADCVAALPGKRFIVELGVESTSDFVRTWGFGKDFDGKELSRAVACARDGGAACCFNIMVGMPMLSEIEAIRDATASVHESFMLGADSVVLFPCRVKENTLLGLFHAEGHVSPISLTSLAAVIAGVDPALWPRIHLSWVTPKQHPGHPVSLDPPVLHGVPAVLMDALTRFDQCHDGTALVGLARDPAYQAWLARSPPQTPLPDRMLAAFSSAAGTLLNPGYWDSQRSAVEIALRTDWTSACSTRLSY
;
A
#
# COMPACT_ATOMS: atom_id res chain seq x y z
N PRO A 1 -15.23 12.55 -5.45
CA PRO A 1 -14.00 13.06 -6.06
C PRO A 1 -14.30 14.15 -7.08
N ARG A 2 -13.36 15.05 -7.29
CA ARG A 2 -13.50 16.13 -8.30
C ARG A 2 -13.57 15.58 -9.74
N GLU A 3 -13.12 14.35 -9.94
CA GLU A 3 -13.09 13.67 -11.24
C GLU A 3 -14.48 13.25 -11.76
N VAL A 4 -15.43 13.04 -10.85
CA VAL A 4 -16.81 12.69 -11.21
C VAL A 4 -17.75 13.79 -10.75
N HIS A 5 -18.42 14.42 -11.74
CA HIS A 5 -19.39 15.49 -11.42
C HIS A 5 -20.48 14.98 -10.46
N PRO A 6 -20.92 15.76 -9.45
CA PRO A 6 -21.89 15.30 -8.44
C PRO A 6 -23.18 14.71 -9.01
N SER A 7 -23.69 15.27 -10.13
CA SER A 7 -24.89 14.71 -10.79
C SER A 7 -24.66 13.34 -11.39
N VAL A 8 -23.48 13.09 -11.98
CA VAL A 8 -23.11 11.78 -12.54
C VAL A 8 -22.92 10.77 -11.41
N ARG A 9 -22.22 11.15 -10.33
CA ARG A 9 -22.05 10.32 -9.14
C ARG A 9 -23.40 9.90 -8.55
N ARG A 10 -24.32 10.85 -8.33
CA ARG A 10 -25.67 10.55 -7.83
C ARG A 10 -26.45 9.60 -8.76
N ARG A 11 -26.35 9.77 -10.08
CA ARG A 11 -26.99 8.89 -11.04
C ARG A 11 -26.43 7.46 -10.99
N ILE A 12 -25.12 7.30 -10.91
CA ILE A 12 -24.46 5.99 -10.75
C ILE A 12 -24.92 5.33 -9.46
N LEU A 13 -24.88 6.06 -8.34
CA LEU A 13 -25.29 5.52 -7.04
C LEU A 13 -26.78 5.14 -7.02
N ALA A 14 -27.66 5.92 -7.66
CA ALA A 14 -29.06 5.59 -7.79
C ALA A 14 -29.30 4.29 -8.60
N MET A 15 -28.48 4.02 -9.61
CA MET A 15 -28.51 2.74 -10.34
C MET A 15 -28.04 1.58 -9.44
N ILE A 16 -26.95 1.78 -8.68
CA ILE A 16 -26.44 0.80 -7.74
C ILE A 16 -27.45 0.52 -6.62
N ALA A 17 -28.18 1.53 -6.16
CA ALA A 17 -29.22 1.38 -5.14
C ALA A 17 -30.30 0.38 -5.52
N GLN A 18 -30.60 0.25 -6.83
CA GLN A 18 -31.59 -0.69 -7.37
C GLN A 18 -31.07 -2.14 -7.48
N THR A 19 -29.77 -2.36 -7.27
CA THR A 19 -29.20 -3.72 -7.32
C THR A 19 -29.35 -4.45 -5.99
N GLY A 20 -29.18 -5.78 -5.99
CA GLY A 20 -29.19 -6.61 -4.79
C GLY A 20 -27.91 -6.51 -3.93
N CYS A 21 -26.88 -5.70 -4.31
CA CYS A 21 -25.67 -5.58 -3.53
C CYS A 21 -25.97 -4.94 -2.15
N GLN A 22 -25.31 -5.44 -1.12
CA GLN A 22 -25.46 -4.94 0.26
C GLN A 22 -24.35 -3.96 0.64
N VAL A 23 -23.21 -4.01 -0.06
CA VAL A 23 -22.02 -3.22 0.21
C VAL A 23 -21.57 -2.51 -1.07
N VAL A 24 -21.24 -1.25 -0.94
CA VAL A 24 -20.75 -0.41 -2.04
C VAL A 24 -19.42 0.21 -1.64
N PHE A 25 -18.38 -0.10 -2.40
CA PHE A 25 -17.06 0.51 -2.26
C PHE A 25 -16.89 1.65 -3.26
N THR A 26 -16.27 2.73 -2.82
CA THR A 26 -15.83 3.81 -3.70
C THR A 26 -14.41 4.20 -3.33
N GLU A 27 -13.49 4.00 -4.26
CA GLU A 27 -12.13 4.51 -4.09
C GLU A 27 -12.14 6.05 -4.15
N SER A 28 -11.37 6.66 -3.26
CA SER A 28 -11.32 8.11 -3.11
C SER A 28 -9.95 8.56 -2.61
N HIS A 29 -9.65 9.83 -2.86
CA HIS A 29 -8.48 10.51 -2.32
C HIS A 29 -8.86 11.27 -1.04
N PRO A 30 -8.03 11.29 0.03
CA PRO A 30 -8.36 11.96 1.31
C PRO A 30 -8.82 13.41 1.15
N ARG A 31 -8.22 14.18 0.23
CA ARG A 31 -8.60 15.58 -0.03
C ARG A 31 -10.00 15.75 -0.63
N THR A 32 -10.55 14.71 -1.21
CA THR A 32 -11.88 14.78 -1.85
C THR A 32 -13.01 14.32 -0.92
N ILE A 33 -12.68 13.85 0.27
CA ILE A 33 -13.66 13.47 1.29
C ILE A 33 -14.13 14.73 2.00
N THR A 34 -15.40 15.07 1.78
CA THR A 34 -16.09 16.21 2.45
C THR A 34 -17.41 15.73 3.06
N PRO A 35 -17.92 16.42 4.09
CA PRO A 35 -19.21 16.08 4.70
C PRO A 35 -20.35 15.98 3.69
N GLU A 36 -20.40 16.90 2.73
CA GLU A 36 -21.44 16.95 1.70
C GLU A 36 -21.35 15.76 0.74
N ALA A 37 -20.08 15.40 0.33
CA ALA A 37 -19.87 14.28 -0.57
C ALA A 37 -20.24 12.94 0.07
N ILE A 38 -19.93 12.76 1.35
CA ILE A 38 -20.31 11.56 2.11
C ILE A 38 -21.81 11.50 2.32
N ALA A 39 -22.43 12.60 2.78
CA ALA A 39 -23.88 12.67 2.97
C ALA A 39 -24.64 12.35 1.68
N ASP A 40 -24.23 12.92 0.55
CA ASP A 40 -24.79 12.62 -0.77
C ASP A 40 -24.70 11.12 -1.12
N CYS A 41 -23.53 10.49 -0.85
CA CYS A 41 -23.34 9.07 -1.15
C CYS A 41 -24.18 8.16 -0.27
N VAL A 42 -24.18 8.41 1.04
CA VAL A 42 -24.97 7.62 2.01
C VAL A 42 -26.46 7.77 1.74
N ALA A 43 -26.95 8.99 1.50
CA ALA A 43 -28.36 9.22 1.19
C ALA A 43 -28.82 8.55 -0.13
N ALA A 44 -27.92 8.41 -1.12
CA ALA A 44 -28.21 7.75 -2.38
C ALA A 44 -28.24 6.22 -2.30
N LEU A 45 -27.83 5.62 -1.17
CA LEU A 45 -27.66 4.17 -0.99
C LEU A 45 -28.47 3.65 0.24
N PRO A 46 -29.80 3.86 0.27
CA PRO A 46 -30.60 3.46 1.42
C PRO A 46 -30.50 1.94 1.67
N GLY A 47 -30.24 1.55 2.93
CA GLY A 47 -30.13 0.15 3.35
C GLY A 47 -28.85 -0.57 2.91
N LYS A 48 -27.91 0.12 2.26
CA LYS A 48 -26.61 -0.43 1.86
C LYS A 48 -25.49 0.12 2.74
N ARG A 49 -24.49 -0.69 3.00
CA ARG A 49 -23.24 -0.24 3.66
C ARG A 49 -22.37 0.46 2.62
N PHE A 50 -22.08 1.74 2.84
CA PHE A 50 -21.16 2.50 2.02
C PHE A 50 -19.78 2.51 2.64
N ILE A 51 -18.76 2.17 1.86
CA ILE A 51 -17.37 2.09 2.28
C ILE A 51 -16.53 3.00 1.38
N VAL A 52 -15.82 3.93 1.99
CA VAL A 52 -14.80 4.73 1.32
C VAL A 52 -13.49 3.97 1.36
N GLU A 53 -12.96 3.64 0.20
CA GLU A 53 -11.68 2.98 0.03
C GLU A 53 -10.60 4.03 -0.22
N LEU A 54 -9.56 4.04 0.58
CA LEU A 54 -8.47 5.00 0.53
C LEU A 54 -7.15 4.30 0.17
N GLY A 55 -6.56 4.71 -0.94
CA GLY A 55 -5.22 4.28 -1.35
C GLY A 55 -4.15 4.93 -0.48
N VAL A 56 -4.00 4.44 0.76
CA VAL A 56 -3.05 4.96 1.75
C VAL A 56 -1.64 4.48 1.45
N GLU A 57 -1.50 3.23 1.01
CA GLU A 57 -0.28 2.50 0.69
C GLU A 57 0.63 2.26 1.91
N SER A 58 0.95 3.30 2.66
CA SER A 58 1.65 3.28 3.95
C SER A 58 1.14 4.41 4.83
N THR A 59 1.09 4.20 6.13
CA THR A 59 0.76 5.27 7.09
C THR A 59 1.96 6.16 7.42
N SER A 60 3.18 5.81 6.97
CA SER A 60 4.36 6.68 7.04
C SER A 60 4.28 7.80 5.99
N ASP A 61 4.31 9.05 6.42
CA ASP A 61 4.34 10.21 5.52
C ASP A 61 5.54 10.17 4.59
N PHE A 62 6.71 9.76 5.10
CA PHE A 62 7.93 9.59 4.30
C PHE A 62 7.73 8.57 3.18
N VAL A 63 7.23 7.38 3.51
CA VAL A 63 7.01 6.30 2.54
C VAL A 63 5.97 6.71 1.51
N ARG A 64 4.88 7.36 1.93
CA ARG A 64 3.85 7.87 1.00
C ARG A 64 4.39 8.90 0.02
N THR A 65 5.11 9.89 0.53
CA THR A 65 5.62 11.01 -0.29
C THR A 65 6.71 10.54 -1.23
N TRP A 66 7.74 9.90 -0.71
CA TRP A 66 8.94 9.59 -1.48
C TRP A 66 8.88 8.28 -2.26
N GLY A 67 8.09 7.30 -1.77
CA GLY A 67 7.95 6.00 -2.42
C GLY A 67 6.81 5.94 -3.43
N PHE A 68 5.69 6.59 -3.11
CA PHE A 68 4.47 6.51 -3.94
C PHE A 68 4.07 7.84 -4.58
N GLY A 69 4.73 8.94 -4.24
CA GLY A 69 4.37 10.26 -4.76
C GLY A 69 2.96 10.72 -4.33
N LYS A 70 2.48 10.25 -3.17
CA LYS A 70 1.18 10.69 -2.63
C LYS A 70 1.34 12.11 -2.06
N ASP A 71 0.35 12.94 -2.30
CA ASP A 71 0.36 14.37 -2.00
C ASP A 71 -0.46 14.74 -0.75
N PHE A 72 -0.73 13.78 0.15
CA PHE A 72 -1.44 14.01 1.42
C PHE A 72 -0.64 13.49 2.61
N ASP A 73 -0.80 14.14 3.75
CA ASP A 73 -0.16 13.80 5.02
C ASP A 73 -1.11 13.05 5.98
N GLY A 74 -0.59 12.65 7.15
CA GLY A 74 -1.36 11.94 8.19
C GLY A 74 -2.50 12.78 8.76
N LYS A 75 -2.40 14.11 8.77
CA LYS A 75 -3.48 15.00 9.24
C LYS A 75 -4.64 15.02 8.26
N GLU A 76 -4.34 15.10 6.97
CA GLU A 76 -5.36 15.04 5.90
C GLU A 76 -6.06 13.68 5.88
N LEU A 77 -5.30 12.58 6.12
CA LEU A 77 -5.85 11.24 6.25
C LEU A 77 -6.79 11.13 7.46
N SER A 78 -6.34 11.59 8.64
CA SER A 78 -7.16 11.56 9.88
C SER A 78 -8.45 12.37 9.72
N ARG A 79 -8.37 13.55 9.10
CA ARG A 79 -9.53 14.38 8.79
C ARG A 79 -10.51 13.65 7.86
N ALA A 80 -10.00 13.00 6.81
CA ALA A 80 -10.84 12.27 5.85
C ALA A 80 -11.59 11.10 6.51
N VAL A 81 -10.90 10.34 7.37
CA VAL A 81 -11.50 9.24 8.13
C VAL A 81 -12.58 9.73 9.08
N ALA A 82 -12.29 10.78 9.86
CA ALA A 82 -13.29 11.38 10.75
C ALA A 82 -14.53 11.83 9.95
N CYS A 83 -14.32 12.55 8.86
CA CYS A 83 -15.40 13.02 8.00
C CYS A 83 -16.26 11.88 7.43
N ALA A 84 -15.65 10.79 6.97
CA ALA A 84 -16.36 9.64 6.44
C ALA A 84 -17.20 8.96 7.52
N ARG A 85 -16.64 8.72 8.70
CA ARG A 85 -17.31 8.07 9.83
C ARG A 85 -18.45 8.91 10.40
N ASP A 86 -18.25 10.20 10.58
CA ASP A 86 -19.27 11.13 11.04
C ASP A 86 -20.45 11.19 10.07
N GLY A 87 -20.20 11.02 8.78
CA GLY A 87 -21.20 10.95 7.72
C GLY A 87 -21.86 9.57 7.55
N GLY A 88 -21.50 8.56 8.37
CA GLY A 88 -22.08 7.21 8.33
C GLY A 88 -21.48 6.27 7.30
N ALA A 89 -20.32 6.61 6.72
CA ALA A 89 -19.55 5.71 5.85
C ALA A 89 -18.51 4.93 6.68
N ALA A 90 -18.22 3.69 6.26
CA ALA A 90 -17.05 2.95 6.73
C ALA A 90 -15.80 3.32 5.91
N CYS A 91 -14.61 3.05 6.47
CA CYS A 91 -13.34 3.30 5.81
C CYS A 91 -12.57 1.99 5.61
N CYS A 92 -12.07 1.78 4.40
CA CYS A 92 -11.15 0.70 4.05
C CYS A 92 -9.81 1.31 3.59
N PHE A 93 -8.68 0.85 4.14
CA PHE A 93 -7.37 1.32 3.73
C PHE A 93 -6.67 0.27 2.87
N ASN A 94 -6.18 0.69 1.72
CA ASN A 94 -5.28 -0.10 0.91
C ASN A 94 -3.85 0.13 1.41
N ILE A 95 -3.19 -0.95 1.85
CA ILE A 95 -1.81 -0.95 2.34
C ILE A 95 -0.97 -1.84 1.42
N MET A 96 0.08 -1.27 0.87
CA MET A 96 0.99 -1.97 -0.02
C MET A 96 2.16 -2.57 0.75
N VAL A 97 2.45 -3.83 0.50
CA VAL A 97 3.66 -4.48 1.01
C VAL A 97 4.76 -4.37 -0.03
N GLY A 98 5.85 -3.70 0.30
CA GLY A 98 6.99 -3.53 -0.60
C GLY A 98 7.00 -2.21 -1.37
N MET A 99 7.00 -1.07 -0.66
CA MET A 99 7.29 0.22 -1.28
C MET A 99 8.63 0.15 -2.04
N PRO A 100 8.74 0.82 -3.21
CA PRO A 100 10.00 0.91 -3.94
C PRO A 100 11.16 1.33 -3.04
N MET A 101 12.32 0.70 -3.20
CA MET A 101 13.58 0.92 -2.47
C MET A 101 13.60 0.41 -1.02
N LEU A 102 12.48 0.01 -0.41
CA LEU A 102 12.54 -0.73 0.86
C LEU A 102 13.15 -2.12 0.64
N SER A 103 14.02 -2.52 1.54
CA SER A 103 14.41 -3.93 1.66
C SER A 103 13.23 -4.76 2.14
N GLU A 104 13.32 -6.07 2.01
CA GLU A 104 12.26 -7.00 2.45
C GLU A 104 11.88 -6.78 3.92
N ILE A 105 12.85 -6.64 4.80
CA ILE A 105 12.61 -6.45 6.23
C ILE A 105 11.99 -5.08 6.55
N GLU A 106 12.41 -4.03 5.83
CA GLU A 106 11.82 -2.69 5.96
C GLU A 106 10.36 -2.69 5.48
N ALA A 107 10.09 -3.38 4.36
CA ALA A 107 8.75 -3.50 3.80
C ALA A 107 7.78 -4.24 4.74
N ILE A 108 8.25 -5.32 5.38
CA ILE A 108 7.46 -6.06 6.38
C ILE A 108 7.15 -5.15 7.58
N ARG A 109 8.15 -4.44 8.09
CA ARG A 109 7.99 -3.52 9.24
C ARG A 109 7.03 -2.37 8.93
N ASP A 110 7.21 -1.72 7.77
CA ASP A 110 6.34 -0.62 7.35
C ASP A 110 4.89 -1.08 7.18
N ALA A 111 4.66 -2.18 6.48
CA ALA A 111 3.32 -2.72 6.26
C ALA A 111 2.66 -3.17 7.57
N THR A 112 3.40 -3.86 8.46
CA THR A 112 2.88 -4.29 9.78
C THR A 112 2.48 -3.07 10.63
N ALA A 113 3.34 -2.07 10.71
CA ALA A 113 3.04 -0.82 11.43
C ALA A 113 1.84 -0.11 10.79
N SER A 114 1.79 -0.06 9.45
CA SER A 114 0.69 0.57 8.71
C SER A 114 -0.65 -0.09 8.97
N VAL A 115 -0.70 -1.42 9.12
CA VAL A 115 -1.94 -2.13 9.51
C VAL A 115 -2.39 -1.70 10.89
N HIS A 116 -1.52 -1.73 11.89
CA HIS A 116 -1.88 -1.32 13.25
C HIS A 116 -2.35 0.14 13.32
N GLU A 117 -1.63 1.04 12.68
CA GLU A 117 -1.97 2.46 12.68
C GLU A 117 -3.24 2.76 11.87
N SER A 118 -3.52 2.00 10.80
CA SER A 118 -4.79 2.12 10.08
C SER A 118 -5.97 1.92 11.01
N PHE A 119 -5.92 0.90 11.86
CA PHE A 119 -6.99 0.65 12.83
C PHE A 119 -7.03 1.71 13.95
N MET A 120 -5.88 2.21 14.39
CA MET A 120 -5.84 3.34 15.36
C MET A 120 -6.41 4.63 14.76
N LEU A 121 -6.21 4.88 13.46
CA LEU A 121 -6.80 6.00 12.74
C LEU A 121 -8.31 5.84 12.52
N GLY A 122 -8.85 4.64 12.70
CA GLY A 122 -10.28 4.37 12.62
C GLY A 122 -10.71 3.68 11.32
N ALA A 123 -9.80 3.04 10.59
CA ALA A 123 -10.18 2.17 9.48
C ALA A 123 -11.06 1.01 9.99
N ASP A 124 -12.11 0.69 9.26
CA ASP A 124 -12.96 -0.47 9.52
C ASP A 124 -12.34 -1.76 9.01
N SER A 125 -11.58 -1.68 7.91
CA SER A 125 -10.86 -2.79 7.31
C SER A 125 -9.60 -2.30 6.60
N VAL A 126 -8.70 -3.25 6.32
CA VAL A 126 -7.48 -3.04 5.56
C VAL A 126 -7.40 -4.08 4.44
N VAL A 127 -6.99 -3.66 3.25
CA VAL A 127 -6.61 -4.57 2.16
C VAL A 127 -5.10 -4.52 2.03
N LEU A 128 -4.45 -5.67 2.15
CA LEU A 128 -3.03 -5.84 1.89
C LEU A 128 -2.80 -6.35 0.48
N PHE A 129 -1.83 -5.78 -0.21
CA PHE A 129 -1.42 -6.27 -1.53
C PHE A 129 0.07 -6.06 -1.78
N PRO A 130 0.73 -7.00 -2.51
CA PRO A 130 2.14 -6.88 -2.82
C PRO A 130 2.37 -5.80 -3.87
N CYS A 131 3.46 -5.05 -3.71
CA CYS A 131 3.94 -4.16 -4.76
C CYS A 131 4.39 -4.98 -5.97
N ARG A 132 3.81 -4.71 -7.13
CA ARG A 132 4.17 -5.37 -8.39
C ARG A 132 4.95 -4.44 -9.29
N VAL A 133 6.07 -4.92 -9.77
CA VAL A 133 6.85 -4.21 -10.77
C VAL A 133 6.17 -4.36 -12.13
N LYS A 134 5.81 -3.24 -12.76
CA LYS A 134 5.23 -3.20 -14.10
C LYS A 134 6.23 -2.64 -15.09
N GLU A 135 6.32 -3.26 -16.25
CA GLU A 135 7.08 -2.72 -17.39
C GLU A 135 6.56 -1.34 -17.79
N ASN A 136 7.42 -0.55 -18.41
CA ASN A 136 7.10 0.80 -18.89
C ASN A 136 6.61 1.77 -17.78
N THR A 137 7.04 1.55 -16.54
CA THR A 137 6.83 2.45 -15.40
C THR A 137 8.18 2.86 -14.82
N LEU A 138 8.19 3.94 -14.01
CA LEU A 138 9.38 4.34 -13.27
C LEU A 138 9.90 3.20 -12.37
N LEU A 139 8.99 2.44 -11.74
CA LEU A 139 9.35 1.27 -10.95
C LEU A 139 9.99 0.17 -11.80
N GLY A 140 9.49 -0.03 -13.03
CA GLY A 140 10.10 -0.94 -14.01
C GLY A 140 11.52 -0.53 -14.38
N LEU A 141 11.78 0.77 -14.57
CA LEU A 141 13.11 1.30 -14.81
C LEU A 141 14.04 1.04 -13.61
N PHE A 142 13.62 1.37 -12.39
CA PHE A 142 14.38 1.10 -11.18
C PHE A 142 14.73 -0.39 -11.02
N HIS A 143 13.79 -1.26 -11.38
CA HIS A 143 14.04 -2.71 -11.36
C HIS A 143 15.07 -3.13 -12.41
N ALA A 144 14.94 -2.64 -13.64
CA ALA A 144 15.88 -2.94 -14.73
C ALA A 144 17.31 -2.46 -14.42
N GLU A 145 17.45 -1.38 -13.68
CA GLU A 145 18.73 -0.81 -13.22
C GLU A 145 19.23 -1.44 -11.90
N GLY A 146 18.50 -2.39 -11.32
CA GLY A 146 18.91 -3.12 -10.12
C GLY A 146 18.70 -2.38 -8.79
N HIS A 147 17.96 -1.27 -8.80
CA HIS A 147 17.65 -0.49 -7.59
C HIS A 147 16.48 -1.06 -6.78
N VAL A 148 15.62 -1.85 -7.39
CA VAL A 148 14.42 -2.42 -6.77
C VAL A 148 14.29 -3.90 -7.11
N SER A 149 13.89 -4.70 -6.14
CA SER A 149 13.48 -6.10 -6.33
C SER A 149 12.01 -6.27 -5.96
N PRO A 150 11.25 -7.10 -6.69
CA PRO A 150 9.88 -7.44 -6.29
C PRO A 150 9.87 -8.04 -4.88
N ILE A 151 8.91 -7.63 -4.06
CA ILE A 151 8.71 -8.20 -2.73
C ILE A 151 8.29 -9.67 -2.83
N SER A 152 8.78 -10.53 -1.94
CA SER A 152 8.33 -11.92 -1.89
C SER A 152 6.90 -12.04 -1.36
N LEU A 153 6.10 -12.97 -1.93
CA LEU A 153 4.80 -13.31 -1.37
C LEU A 153 4.89 -13.87 0.06
N THR A 154 6.04 -14.43 0.46
CA THR A 154 6.27 -14.88 1.83
C THR A 154 6.26 -13.71 2.82
N SER A 155 6.59 -12.50 2.37
CA SER A 155 6.54 -11.31 3.21
C SER A 155 5.12 -10.88 3.58
N LEU A 156 4.10 -11.22 2.77
CA LEU A 156 2.71 -11.08 3.20
C LEU A 156 2.40 -11.96 4.41
N ALA A 157 2.91 -13.21 4.42
CA ALA A 157 2.78 -14.09 5.59
C ALA A 157 3.46 -13.49 6.82
N ALA A 158 4.64 -12.89 6.65
CA ALA A 158 5.36 -12.23 7.74
C ALA A 158 4.61 -11.00 8.28
N VAL A 159 3.98 -10.20 7.42
CA VAL A 159 3.11 -9.08 7.84
C VAL A 159 1.94 -9.58 8.67
N ILE A 160 1.20 -10.60 8.18
CA ILE A 160 0.07 -11.21 8.91
C ILE A 160 0.53 -11.78 10.25
N ALA A 161 1.68 -12.44 10.29
CA ALA A 161 2.25 -12.98 11.53
C ALA A 161 2.67 -11.89 12.54
N GLY A 162 2.97 -10.70 12.08
CA GLY A 162 3.32 -9.54 12.90
C GLY A 162 2.12 -8.73 13.41
N VAL A 163 0.91 -9.04 12.91
CA VAL A 163 -0.32 -8.33 13.31
C VAL A 163 -1.07 -9.13 14.38
N ASP A 164 -1.69 -8.41 15.34
CA ASP A 164 -2.54 -9.02 16.36
C ASP A 164 -3.64 -9.87 15.71
N PRO A 165 -3.75 -11.17 16.07
CA PRO A 165 -4.78 -12.05 15.54
C PRO A 165 -6.22 -11.54 15.71
N ALA A 166 -6.49 -10.71 16.73
CA ALA A 166 -7.79 -10.07 16.90
C ALA A 166 -8.17 -9.13 15.74
N LEU A 167 -7.21 -8.66 14.97
CA LEU A 167 -7.41 -7.79 13.81
C LEU A 167 -7.60 -8.56 12.49
N TRP A 168 -7.21 -9.84 12.42
CA TRP A 168 -7.28 -10.64 11.19
C TRP A 168 -8.65 -10.61 10.50
N PRO A 169 -9.81 -10.68 11.21
CA PRO A 169 -11.13 -10.62 10.57
C PRO A 169 -11.41 -9.33 9.79
N ARG A 170 -10.56 -8.33 9.95
CA ARG A 170 -10.69 -7.01 9.30
C ARG A 170 -9.61 -6.78 8.23
N ILE A 171 -8.79 -7.79 7.94
CA ILE A 171 -7.72 -7.73 6.94
C ILE A 171 -8.10 -8.63 5.78
N HIS A 172 -8.03 -8.08 4.57
CA HIS A 172 -8.27 -8.77 3.32
C HIS A 172 -6.98 -8.78 2.48
N LEU A 173 -6.85 -9.74 1.61
CA LEU A 173 -5.73 -9.83 0.67
C LEU A 173 -6.21 -9.53 -0.74
N SER A 174 -5.43 -8.80 -1.50
CA SER A 174 -5.70 -8.54 -2.91
C SER A 174 -4.43 -8.74 -3.74
N TRP A 175 -4.60 -8.99 -5.03
CA TRP A 175 -3.52 -9.10 -6.02
C TRP A 175 -2.48 -10.18 -5.70
N VAL A 176 -2.83 -11.17 -4.90
CA VAL A 176 -1.95 -12.32 -4.61
C VAL A 176 -1.76 -13.20 -5.84
N THR A 177 -2.80 -13.28 -6.71
CA THR A 177 -2.71 -13.96 -8.00
C THR A 177 -2.67 -12.92 -9.12
N PRO A 178 -1.71 -13.01 -10.06
CA PRO A 178 -1.66 -12.08 -11.18
C PRO A 178 -2.86 -12.30 -12.11
N LYS A 179 -3.56 -11.21 -12.43
CA LYS A 179 -4.48 -11.17 -13.55
C LYS A 179 -3.85 -10.27 -14.61
N GLN A 180 -3.33 -10.88 -15.66
CA GLN A 180 -2.90 -10.11 -16.83
C GLN A 180 -4.14 -9.69 -17.62
N HIS A 181 -4.29 -8.39 -17.83
CA HIS A 181 -5.33 -7.86 -18.70
C HIS A 181 -4.71 -7.45 -20.04
N PRO A 182 -5.31 -7.83 -21.17
CA PRO A 182 -4.84 -7.37 -22.48
C PRO A 182 -4.72 -5.84 -22.53
N GLY A 183 -3.61 -5.33 -23.05
CA GLY A 183 -3.35 -3.90 -23.15
C GLY A 183 -2.78 -3.21 -21.90
N HIS A 184 -2.60 -3.93 -20.79
CA HIS A 184 -1.86 -3.42 -19.62
C HIS A 184 -0.39 -3.83 -19.67
N PRO A 185 0.53 -3.02 -19.09
CA PRO A 185 1.93 -3.40 -18.96
C PRO A 185 2.09 -4.74 -18.26
N VAL A 186 3.00 -5.57 -18.74
CA VAL A 186 3.35 -6.84 -18.10
C VAL A 186 3.82 -6.55 -16.68
N SER A 187 3.32 -7.35 -15.73
CA SER A 187 3.67 -7.26 -14.32
C SER A 187 4.53 -8.46 -13.98
N LEU A 188 5.66 -8.21 -13.31
CA LEU A 188 6.45 -9.27 -12.74
C LEU A 188 5.72 -9.86 -11.54
N ASP A 189 5.65 -11.18 -11.49
CA ASP A 189 5.05 -11.86 -10.34
C ASP A 189 5.99 -11.75 -9.14
N PRO A 190 5.44 -11.49 -7.95
CA PRO A 190 6.21 -11.56 -6.73
C PRO A 190 6.81 -12.97 -6.58
N PRO A 191 8.11 -13.09 -6.32
CA PRO A 191 8.74 -14.39 -6.20
C PRO A 191 8.19 -15.17 -4.99
N VAL A 192 8.11 -16.49 -5.12
CA VAL A 192 8.01 -17.40 -3.99
C VAL A 192 9.43 -17.89 -3.70
N LEU A 193 9.89 -17.73 -2.46
CA LEU A 193 11.26 -18.08 -2.11
C LEU A 193 11.51 -19.58 -2.14
N HIS A 194 12.69 -20.00 -2.60
CA HIS A 194 13.11 -21.37 -2.54
C HIS A 194 13.13 -21.88 -1.09
N GLY A 195 12.57 -23.06 -0.86
CA GLY A 195 12.45 -23.68 0.47
C GLY A 195 11.22 -23.27 1.27
N VAL A 196 10.44 -22.31 0.80
CA VAL A 196 9.12 -22.04 1.36
C VAL A 196 8.13 -23.03 0.76
N PRO A 197 7.30 -23.70 1.58
CA PRO A 197 6.39 -24.75 1.09
C PRO A 197 5.45 -24.23 0.00
N ALA A 198 5.13 -25.10 -0.97
CA ALA A 198 4.14 -24.81 -2.04
C ALA A 198 2.74 -24.47 -1.51
N VAL A 199 2.52 -24.67 -0.21
CA VAL A 199 1.28 -24.34 0.51
C VAL A 199 1.07 -22.85 0.76
N LEU A 200 2.02 -21.96 0.39
CA LEU A 200 1.87 -20.52 0.63
C LEU A 200 0.61 -19.96 -0.02
N MET A 201 0.35 -20.31 -1.28
CA MET A 201 -0.83 -19.81 -2.00
C MET A 201 -2.13 -20.31 -1.38
N ASP A 202 -2.16 -21.56 -0.93
CA ASP A 202 -3.31 -22.12 -0.23
C ASP A 202 -3.52 -21.43 1.12
N ALA A 203 -2.43 -21.13 1.85
CA ALA A 203 -2.49 -20.42 3.12
C ALA A 203 -2.97 -18.98 2.94
N LEU A 204 -2.50 -18.25 1.91
CA LEU A 204 -2.97 -16.91 1.59
C LEU A 204 -4.45 -16.90 1.17
N THR A 205 -4.86 -17.87 0.34
CA THR A 205 -6.26 -18.01 -0.09
C THR A 205 -7.16 -18.33 1.10
N ARG A 206 -6.72 -19.24 1.99
CA ARG A 206 -7.47 -19.59 3.21
C ARG A 206 -7.60 -18.37 4.13
N PHE A 207 -6.52 -17.60 4.31
CA PHE A 207 -6.59 -16.39 5.11
C PHE A 207 -7.62 -15.39 4.56
N ASP A 208 -7.62 -15.17 3.24
CA ASP A 208 -8.56 -14.25 2.62
C ASP A 208 -10.04 -14.71 2.74
N GLN A 209 -10.27 -16.04 2.76
CA GLN A 209 -11.61 -16.62 2.85
C GLN A 209 -12.16 -16.72 4.27
N CYS A 210 -11.33 -17.08 5.24
CA CYS A 210 -11.76 -17.36 6.63
C CYS A 210 -10.93 -16.67 7.70
N HIS A 211 -10.01 -15.79 7.34
CA HIS A 211 -9.16 -15.01 8.25
C HIS A 211 -8.34 -15.89 9.24
N ASP A 212 -8.05 -17.13 8.86
CA ASP A 212 -7.19 -18.05 9.62
C ASP A 212 -5.73 -17.86 9.20
N GLY A 213 -4.99 -17.08 9.98
CA GLY A 213 -3.57 -16.79 9.76
C GLY A 213 -2.60 -17.86 10.29
N THR A 214 -3.08 -18.95 10.89
CA THR A 214 -2.23 -19.92 11.59
C THR A 214 -1.15 -20.51 10.67
N ALA A 215 -1.51 -20.89 9.44
CA ALA A 215 -0.56 -21.41 8.46
C ALA A 215 0.45 -20.35 8.02
N LEU A 216 0.02 -19.09 7.86
CA LEU A 216 0.90 -17.96 7.49
C LEU A 216 1.90 -17.66 8.61
N VAL A 217 1.49 -17.73 9.87
CA VAL A 217 2.41 -17.63 11.02
C VAL A 217 3.47 -18.72 11.00
N GLY A 218 3.09 -19.95 10.67
CA GLY A 218 4.03 -21.06 10.50
C GLY A 218 5.05 -20.79 9.39
N LEU A 219 4.60 -20.35 8.23
CA LEU A 219 5.45 -20.01 7.08
C LEU A 219 6.38 -18.85 7.38
N ALA A 220 5.90 -17.80 8.04
CA ALA A 220 6.72 -16.67 8.45
C ALA A 220 7.83 -17.05 9.44
N ARG A 221 7.63 -18.10 10.23
CA ARG A 221 8.60 -18.64 11.20
C ARG A 221 9.50 -19.74 10.62
N ASP A 222 9.33 -20.07 9.35
CA ASP A 222 10.16 -21.09 8.70
C ASP A 222 11.65 -20.73 8.83
N PRO A 223 12.52 -21.64 9.29
CA PRO A 223 13.93 -21.35 9.52
C PRO A 223 14.68 -20.92 8.25
N ALA A 224 14.31 -21.46 7.08
CA ALA A 224 14.95 -21.10 5.81
C ALA A 224 14.57 -19.67 5.40
N TYR A 225 13.30 -19.29 5.58
CA TYR A 225 12.85 -17.94 5.35
C TYR A 225 13.52 -16.94 6.31
N GLN A 226 13.57 -17.24 7.60
CA GLN A 226 14.22 -16.40 8.60
C GLN A 226 15.72 -16.24 8.34
N ALA A 227 16.40 -17.32 7.97
CA ALA A 227 17.81 -17.28 7.61
C ALA A 227 18.06 -16.49 6.31
N TRP A 228 17.14 -16.51 5.36
CA TRP A 228 17.21 -15.68 4.16
C TRP A 228 17.00 -14.21 4.50
N LEU A 229 15.98 -13.89 5.28
CA LEU A 229 15.67 -12.52 5.69
C LEU A 229 16.85 -11.89 6.48
N ALA A 230 17.48 -12.66 7.35
CA ALA A 230 18.63 -12.21 8.14
C ALA A 230 19.89 -11.93 7.29
N ARG A 231 19.99 -12.51 6.09
CA ARG A 231 21.13 -12.30 5.16
C ARG A 231 20.94 -11.10 4.23
N SER A 232 19.77 -10.50 4.24
CA SER A 232 19.40 -9.43 3.30
C SER A 232 19.14 -8.06 3.97
N PRO A 233 19.91 -7.65 5.03
CA PRO A 233 19.77 -6.31 5.55
C PRO A 233 20.26 -5.31 4.50
N PRO A 234 19.66 -4.12 4.42
CA PRO A 234 20.14 -3.09 3.52
C PRO A 234 21.56 -2.65 3.95
N GLN A 235 22.47 -2.56 2.97
CA GLN A 235 23.86 -2.15 3.20
C GLN A 235 24.01 -0.62 3.37
N THR A 236 23.04 0.14 2.87
CA THR A 236 23.05 1.59 2.89
C THR A 236 21.70 2.13 3.37
N PRO A 237 21.68 3.32 4.01
CA PRO A 237 20.45 3.99 4.41
C PRO A 237 19.47 4.19 3.27
N LEU A 238 18.17 4.16 3.57
CA LEU A 238 17.11 4.30 2.56
C LEU A 238 17.23 5.59 1.74
N PRO A 239 17.53 6.79 2.32
CA PRO A 239 17.73 8.00 1.53
C PRO A 239 18.82 7.89 0.48
N ASP A 240 19.92 7.19 0.80
CA ASP A 240 21.03 7.01 -0.15
C ASP A 240 20.63 6.09 -1.30
N ARG A 241 19.89 5.02 -1.01
CA ARG A 241 19.34 4.12 -2.05
C ARG A 241 18.37 4.87 -2.96
N MET A 242 17.48 5.68 -2.39
CA MET A 242 16.52 6.49 -3.14
C MET A 242 17.23 7.53 -4.02
N LEU A 243 18.22 8.24 -3.47
CA LEU A 243 18.98 9.23 -4.22
C LEU A 243 19.77 8.59 -5.38
N ALA A 244 20.34 7.41 -5.16
CA ALA A 244 21.02 6.65 -6.22
C ALA A 244 20.05 6.27 -7.36
N ALA A 245 18.88 5.74 -7.03
CA ALA A 245 17.85 5.38 -7.98
C ALA A 245 17.30 6.60 -8.75
N PHE A 246 17.04 7.72 -8.05
CA PHE A 246 16.59 8.96 -8.69
C PHE A 246 17.66 9.52 -9.63
N SER A 247 18.94 9.47 -9.25
CA SER A 247 20.04 9.92 -10.09
C SER A 247 20.17 9.06 -11.35
N SER A 248 20.01 7.74 -11.23
CA SER A 248 20.04 6.81 -12.36
C SER A 248 18.88 7.07 -13.33
N ALA A 249 17.65 7.14 -12.82
CA ALA A 249 16.47 7.42 -13.63
C ALA A 249 16.52 8.81 -14.28
N ALA A 250 17.04 9.80 -13.59
CA ALA A 250 17.20 11.14 -14.13
C ALA A 250 18.17 11.15 -15.34
N GLY A 251 19.24 10.38 -15.27
CA GLY A 251 20.17 10.21 -16.41
C GLY A 251 19.51 9.58 -17.64
N THR A 252 18.47 8.76 -17.42
CA THR A 252 17.73 8.11 -18.51
C THR A 252 16.55 8.95 -19.02
N LEU A 253 15.84 9.65 -18.12
CA LEU A 253 14.55 10.28 -18.43
C LEU A 253 14.61 11.80 -18.56
N LEU A 254 15.62 12.46 -18.00
CA LEU A 254 15.70 13.91 -17.92
C LEU A 254 16.93 14.44 -18.66
N ASN A 255 16.91 15.74 -18.94
CA ASN A 255 18.13 16.44 -19.34
C ASN A 255 19.11 16.44 -18.15
N PRO A 256 20.38 15.98 -18.33
CA PRO A 256 21.36 15.92 -17.25
C PRO A 256 21.52 17.22 -16.47
N GLY A 257 21.59 18.37 -17.15
CA GLY A 257 21.73 19.66 -16.49
C GLY A 257 20.54 20.06 -15.62
N TYR A 258 19.34 19.55 -15.90
CA TYR A 258 18.18 19.77 -15.03
C TYR A 258 18.34 18.99 -13.71
N TRP A 259 18.69 17.71 -13.78
CA TRP A 259 18.91 16.93 -12.58
C TRP A 259 20.02 17.51 -11.70
N ASP A 260 21.15 17.88 -12.29
CA ASP A 260 22.28 18.48 -11.57
C ASP A 260 21.85 19.73 -10.79
N SER A 261 20.95 20.53 -11.37
CA SER A 261 20.40 21.73 -10.72
C SER A 261 19.46 21.45 -9.56
N GLN A 262 18.78 20.28 -9.56
CA GLN A 262 17.77 19.90 -8.55
C GLN A 262 18.32 18.96 -7.49
N ARG A 263 19.36 18.21 -7.76
CA ARG A 263 19.88 17.11 -6.94
C ARG A 263 20.09 17.51 -5.47
N SER A 264 20.76 18.62 -5.22
CA SER A 264 21.03 19.08 -3.85
C SER A 264 19.76 19.43 -3.07
N ALA A 265 18.78 20.04 -3.72
CA ALA A 265 17.50 20.35 -3.10
C ALA A 265 16.71 19.08 -2.77
N VAL A 266 16.68 18.11 -3.68
CA VAL A 266 16.04 16.80 -3.48
C VAL A 266 16.72 16.06 -2.33
N GLU A 267 18.06 16.03 -2.28
CA GLU A 267 18.80 15.37 -1.21
C GLU A 267 18.51 15.98 0.16
N ILE A 268 18.51 17.30 0.26
CA ILE A 268 18.21 18.01 1.52
C ILE A 268 16.79 17.69 1.98
N ALA A 269 15.81 17.78 1.10
CA ALA A 269 14.41 17.49 1.42
C ALA A 269 14.24 16.03 1.87
N LEU A 270 14.78 15.08 1.12
CA LEU A 270 14.73 13.65 1.42
C LEU A 270 15.33 13.33 2.80
N ARG A 271 16.51 13.88 3.12
CA ARG A 271 17.17 13.65 4.41
C ARG A 271 16.46 14.33 5.58
N THR A 272 15.87 15.50 5.34
CA THR A 272 15.07 16.22 6.35
C THR A 272 13.83 15.41 6.72
N ASP A 273 13.08 14.96 5.71
CA ASP A 273 11.87 14.16 5.91
C ASP A 273 12.20 12.80 6.54
N TRP A 274 13.32 12.19 6.13
CA TRP A 274 13.80 10.93 6.74
C TRP A 274 14.13 11.10 8.22
N THR A 275 14.85 12.13 8.60
CA THR A 275 15.20 12.39 10.01
C THR A 275 13.94 12.57 10.86
N SER A 276 12.93 13.21 10.32
CA SER A 276 11.63 13.39 10.98
C SER A 276 10.85 12.06 11.11
N ALA A 277 10.95 11.18 10.12
CA ALA A 277 10.26 9.90 10.08
C ALA A 277 10.97 8.78 10.86
N CYS A 278 12.30 8.79 10.91
CA CYS A 278 13.13 7.73 11.52
C CYS A 278 12.97 7.57 13.03
N SER A 279 12.42 8.57 13.71
CA SER A 279 12.19 8.47 15.16
C SER A 279 11.18 7.39 15.56
N THR A 280 10.47 6.76 14.62
CA THR A 280 9.32 5.91 14.93
C THR A 280 9.27 4.52 14.27
N ARG A 281 9.81 4.29 13.07
CA ARG A 281 9.48 3.05 12.35
C ARG A 281 10.61 2.28 11.66
N LEU A 282 11.59 2.94 11.11
CA LEU A 282 12.59 2.34 10.21
C LEU A 282 14.00 2.35 10.81
N SER A 283 14.15 2.69 12.10
CA SER A 283 15.43 2.60 12.81
C SER A 283 15.84 1.14 13.00
N TYR A 284 17.06 0.83 12.60
CA TYR A 284 17.74 -0.47 12.74
C TYR A 284 18.19 -0.74 14.16
#